data_8172b3917524035fc40d15b625e7667f
#
_entry.id   8172b3917524035fc40d15b625e7667f
#
_cell.length_a   1.000
_cell.length_b   1.000
_cell.length_c   1.000
_cell.angle_alpha   90.00
_cell.angle_beta   90.00
_cell.angle_gamma   90.00
#
_symmetry.space_group_name_H-M   'P 1'
#
loop_
_entity.id
_entity.type
_entity.pdbx_description
1 polymer ?
#
loop_
_entity_poly.entity_id
_entity_poly.type
_entity_poly.pdbx_seq_one_letter_code
_entity_poly.pdbx_strand_id
1 'polypeptide(L)'
;MAITALCRDCLWTGDRKVGRCPSCASRRIIAHDELSDLHIAHLDCDAFYASVEKRDRPELRDRPVIVGGGKRGVVSTACYVARLYGVGSAMPMFKALKACPDAVVIKPDFRKYVAESERIFGAVHRLTPLVQTLSLDEAWIDLKGTERLNGGPPAFQLARLQKWIEDETGLSVSIGLAPNRFLAKIASELDKPRGFSVIGAAEAQGLLAPRPVTTLPGVGPVFGRTLRSDGFATIGDLAAADVKDLVRRYGETGLRLHDLSHARDSRPVNPDHDRRGMSAETTFNDDLTTAEALEAELWPLCEKLASKARRDGVASRVVVLKLRKTDFKIVTRRITLAEPVQTARALFAAGRDLLKPELGVPYRLIGIGMADIADAQDAPAGLFATAETRALKTETAIDALRDKFGAAAVVAGRALKRPNERPG
;
A
#
# COMPACT_ATOMS: atom_id res chain seq x y z
N MET A 1 -9.04 -11.60 33.76
CA MET A 1 -9.35 -10.33 34.43
C MET A 1 -9.35 -9.25 33.38
N ALA A 2 -10.33 -8.35 33.39
CA ALA A 2 -10.33 -7.18 32.53
C ALA A 2 -9.16 -6.25 32.92
N ILE A 3 -8.43 -5.75 31.95
CA ILE A 3 -7.34 -4.78 32.16
C ILE A 3 -7.77 -3.42 31.64
N THR A 4 -7.42 -2.36 32.34
CA THR A 4 -7.61 -0.97 31.89
C THR A 4 -6.30 -0.21 31.73
N ALA A 5 -5.18 -0.82 32.09
CA ALA A 5 -3.85 -0.27 31.91
C ALA A 5 -2.84 -1.37 31.51
N LEU A 6 -1.88 -1.01 30.66
CA LEU A 6 -0.84 -1.90 30.12
C LEU A 6 0.44 -1.10 29.91
N CYS A 7 1.57 -1.62 30.39
CA CYS A 7 2.90 -1.07 30.11
C CYS A 7 3.48 -1.71 28.84
N ARG A 8 3.86 -0.88 27.87
CA ARG A 8 4.44 -1.35 26.60
C ARG A 8 5.88 -1.84 26.73
N ASP A 9 6.59 -1.48 27.81
CA ASP A 9 8.00 -1.85 28.00
C ASP A 9 8.16 -3.17 28.75
N CYS A 10 7.48 -3.35 29.88
CA CYS A 10 7.59 -4.56 30.71
C CYS A 10 6.37 -5.48 30.65
N LEU A 11 5.32 -5.09 29.91
CA LEU A 11 4.06 -5.83 29.75
C LEU A 11 3.27 -5.99 31.08
N TRP A 12 3.55 -5.14 32.09
CA TRP A 12 2.71 -5.08 33.27
C TRP A 12 1.28 -4.70 32.89
N THR A 13 0.29 -5.33 33.53
CA THR A 13 -1.13 -5.05 33.36
C THR A 13 -1.78 -4.70 34.69
N GLY A 14 -2.79 -3.85 34.66
CA GLY A 14 -3.56 -3.41 35.83
C GLY A 14 -5.00 -3.11 35.49
N ASP A 15 -5.80 -3.03 36.57
CA ASP A 15 -7.24 -2.71 36.56
C ASP A 15 -7.55 -1.22 36.81
N ARG A 16 -6.50 -0.41 36.97
CA ARG A 16 -6.61 1.03 37.20
C ARG A 16 -5.70 1.79 36.24
N LYS A 17 -6.18 2.94 35.76
CA LYS A 17 -5.37 3.86 34.93
C LYS A 17 -4.24 4.44 35.77
N VAL A 18 -3.02 4.36 35.30
CA VAL A 18 -1.81 4.87 35.95
C VAL A 18 -1.00 5.71 34.97
N GLY A 19 -0.36 6.77 35.43
CA GLY A 19 0.50 7.63 34.61
C GLY A 19 1.92 7.09 34.42
N ARG A 20 2.36 6.14 35.26
CA ARG A 20 3.64 5.45 35.21
C ARG A 20 3.46 3.99 35.61
N CYS A 21 4.25 3.13 35.01
CA CYS A 21 4.25 1.71 35.31
C CYS A 21 4.74 1.46 36.76
N PRO A 22 3.94 0.76 37.60
CA PRO A 22 4.36 0.43 38.95
C PRO A 22 5.55 -0.54 38.99
N SER A 23 5.75 -1.34 37.92
CA SER A 23 6.81 -2.35 37.84
C SER A 23 8.14 -1.79 37.35
N CYS A 24 8.15 -0.92 36.30
CA CYS A 24 9.40 -0.45 35.67
C CYS A 24 9.49 1.07 35.53
N ALA A 25 8.55 1.83 36.14
CA ALA A 25 8.47 3.29 36.10
C ALA A 25 8.34 3.94 34.69
N SER A 26 8.16 3.15 33.65
CA SER A 26 7.96 3.62 32.27
C SER A 26 6.73 4.52 32.17
N ARG A 27 6.80 5.52 31.26
CA ARG A 27 5.67 6.36 30.86
C ARG A 27 4.92 5.80 29.64
N ARG A 28 5.42 4.73 29.02
CA ARG A 28 4.77 4.08 27.86
C ARG A 28 3.60 3.19 28.33
N ILE A 29 2.62 3.83 28.95
CA ILE A 29 1.39 3.20 29.45
C ILE A 29 0.27 3.44 28.45
N ILE A 30 -0.46 2.38 28.12
CA ILE A 30 -1.76 2.43 27.46
C ILE A 30 -2.80 2.33 28.59
N ALA A 31 -3.73 3.26 28.64
CA ALA A 31 -4.80 3.25 29.64
C ALA A 31 -6.14 3.59 28.98
N HIS A 32 -7.08 2.65 29.01
CA HIS A 32 -8.40 2.81 28.39
C HIS A 32 -9.42 1.84 29.03
N ASP A 33 -10.66 2.27 29.20
CA ASP A 33 -11.69 1.46 29.85
C ASP A 33 -12.10 0.24 29.02
N GLU A 34 -12.12 0.35 27.68
CA GLU A 34 -12.47 -0.71 26.75
C GLU A 34 -11.25 -1.56 26.33
N LEU A 35 -10.11 -1.47 27.03
CA LEU A 35 -8.84 -2.08 26.59
C LEU A 35 -8.91 -3.60 26.44
N SER A 36 -9.77 -4.26 27.21
CA SER A 36 -9.98 -5.71 27.15
C SER A 36 -10.97 -6.15 26.08
N ASP A 37 -11.83 -5.25 25.59
CA ASP A 37 -12.97 -5.59 24.75
C ASP A 37 -12.68 -5.33 23.26
N LEU A 38 -11.76 -4.42 22.99
CA LEU A 38 -11.38 -4.07 21.63
C LEU A 38 -10.49 -5.15 21.00
N HIS A 39 -10.76 -5.47 19.73
CA HIS A 39 -10.07 -6.56 19.04
C HIS A 39 -9.65 -6.26 17.60
N ILE A 40 -10.09 -5.15 17.01
CA ILE A 40 -9.66 -4.74 15.67
C ILE A 40 -8.47 -3.81 15.80
N ALA A 41 -7.35 -4.17 15.18
CA ALA A 41 -6.15 -3.36 15.17
C ALA A 41 -5.74 -2.96 13.74
N HIS A 42 -5.03 -1.83 13.66
CA HIS A 42 -4.25 -1.43 12.49
C HIS A 42 -2.80 -1.28 12.92
N LEU A 43 -1.89 -1.97 12.22
CA LEU A 43 -0.46 -1.89 12.40
C LEU A 43 0.15 -1.19 11.19
N ASP A 44 1.08 -0.25 11.44
CA ASP A 44 1.77 0.52 10.39
C ASP A 44 3.23 0.72 10.80
N CYS A 45 4.17 0.33 9.93
CA CYS A 45 5.60 0.46 10.19
C CYS A 45 6.05 1.91 9.99
N ASP A 46 6.69 2.50 11.00
CA ASP A 46 7.07 3.91 11.01
C ASP A 46 8.12 4.25 9.96
N ALA A 47 7.75 5.06 8.96
CA ALA A 47 8.61 5.48 7.87
C ALA A 47 9.40 4.31 7.26
N PHE A 48 8.73 3.20 6.96
CA PHE A 48 9.25 1.85 6.77
C PHE A 48 10.56 1.78 5.98
N TYR A 49 10.58 2.16 4.69
CA TYR A 49 11.79 2.03 3.88
C TYR A 49 12.94 2.88 4.42
N ALA A 50 12.67 4.10 4.86
CA ALA A 50 13.68 4.96 5.44
C ALA A 50 14.21 4.44 6.78
N SER A 51 13.36 3.80 7.58
CA SER A 51 13.75 3.17 8.86
C SER A 51 14.65 1.96 8.63
N VAL A 52 14.34 1.10 7.65
CA VAL A 52 15.22 -0.01 7.23
C VAL A 52 16.59 0.51 6.78
N GLU A 53 16.63 1.56 5.96
CA GLU A 53 17.91 2.13 5.50
C GLU A 53 18.72 2.77 6.64
N LYS A 54 18.06 3.42 7.60
CA LYS A 54 18.74 4.03 8.76
C LYS A 54 19.22 2.98 9.76
N ARG A 55 18.50 1.89 9.95
CA ARG A 55 18.90 0.75 10.77
C ARG A 55 20.20 0.13 10.25
N ASP A 56 20.25 -0.12 8.93
CA ASP A 56 21.38 -0.78 8.28
C ASP A 56 22.59 0.14 8.12
N ARG A 57 22.41 1.45 8.28
CA ARG A 57 23.44 2.50 8.16
C ARG A 57 23.37 3.45 9.35
N PRO A 58 24.00 3.09 10.48
CA PRO A 58 23.94 3.88 11.72
C PRO A 58 24.40 5.34 11.58
N GLU A 59 25.26 5.64 10.62
CA GLU A 59 25.73 7.00 10.29
C GLU A 59 24.61 7.91 9.76
N LEU A 60 23.48 7.32 9.34
CA LEU A 60 22.32 8.07 8.87
C LEU A 60 21.31 8.37 9.99
N ARG A 61 21.54 7.90 11.22
CA ARG A 61 20.59 7.96 12.32
C ARG A 61 19.97 9.33 12.52
N ASP A 62 20.80 10.37 12.53
CA ASP A 62 20.36 11.74 12.81
C ASP A 62 20.24 12.60 11.55
N ARG A 63 20.48 12.01 10.37
CA ARG A 63 20.39 12.71 9.09
C ARG A 63 18.99 12.63 8.48
N PRO A 64 18.54 13.63 7.72
CA PRO A 64 17.36 13.52 6.89
C PRO A 64 17.61 12.50 5.77
N VAL A 65 16.75 11.47 5.67
CA VAL A 65 16.81 10.41 4.66
C VAL A 65 15.53 10.38 3.85
N ILE A 66 15.68 10.33 2.54
CA ILE A 66 14.59 10.18 1.57
C ILE A 66 14.87 8.93 0.74
N VAL A 67 13.97 7.97 0.77
CA VAL A 67 13.98 6.84 -0.16
C VAL A 67 13.16 7.22 -1.38
N GLY A 68 13.81 7.18 -2.56
CA GLY A 68 13.24 7.64 -3.81
C GLY A 68 14.31 7.88 -4.85
N GLY A 69 14.04 8.67 -5.86
CA GLY A 69 15.04 9.04 -6.87
C GLY A 69 14.48 9.17 -8.28
N GLY A 70 15.37 9.46 -9.22
CA GLY A 70 15.04 9.68 -10.63
C GLY A 70 14.61 11.11 -10.94
N LYS A 71 14.85 11.54 -12.22
CA LYS A 71 14.55 12.90 -12.72
C LYS A 71 13.08 13.30 -12.53
N ARG A 72 12.16 12.36 -12.78
CA ARG A 72 10.70 12.52 -12.61
C ARG A 72 10.14 11.65 -11.49
N GLY A 73 11.00 11.18 -10.58
CA GLY A 73 10.61 10.33 -9.47
C GLY A 73 9.92 11.09 -8.35
N VAL A 74 9.37 10.31 -7.44
CA VAL A 74 8.73 10.81 -6.22
C VAL A 74 9.40 10.22 -4.99
N VAL A 75 9.16 10.83 -3.85
CA VAL A 75 9.51 10.27 -2.54
C VAL A 75 8.66 9.03 -2.31
N SER A 76 9.30 7.87 -2.15
CA SER A 76 8.62 6.65 -1.70
C SER A 76 8.38 6.73 -0.19
N THR A 77 9.42 7.08 0.59
CA THR A 77 9.32 7.28 2.04
C THR A 77 10.31 8.34 2.48
N ALA A 78 9.89 9.23 3.39
CA ALA A 78 10.75 10.19 4.08
C ALA A 78 10.83 9.81 5.57
N CYS A 79 12.05 9.78 6.14
CA CYS A 79 12.23 9.59 7.57
C CYS A 79 11.66 10.78 8.37
N TYR A 80 11.42 10.60 9.67
CA TYR A 80 10.83 11.66 10.50
C TYR A 80 11.66 12.96 10.51
N VAL A 81 13.00 12.87 10.45
CA VAL A 81 13.86 14.06 10.33
C VAL A 81 13.57 14.81 9.03
N ALA A 82 13.45 14.13 7.89
CA ALA A 82 13.10 14.76 6.62
C ALA A 82 11.67 15.33 6.60
N ARG A 83 10.73 14.70 7.32
CA ARG A 83 9.35 15.19 7.48
C ARG A 83 9.27 16.53 8.22
N LEU A 84 10.21 16.84 9.12
CA LEU A 84 10.30 18.17 9.77
C LEU A 84 10.53 19.30 8.79
N TYR A 85 11.14 19.02 7.63
CA TYR A 85 11.33 19.98 6.53
C TYR A 85 10.12 19.98 5.55
N GLY A 86 9.02 19.33 5.89
CA GLY A 86 7.82 19.25 5.06
C GLY A 86 7.90 18.22 3.92
N VAL A 87 8.90 17.33 3.91
CA VAL A 87 9.01 16.26 2.92
C VAL A 87 8.05 15.13 3.26
N GLY A 88 7.22 14.70 2.30
CA GLY A 88 6.26 13.60 2.47
C GLY A 88 6.26 12.62 1.31
N SER A 89 5.64 11.46 1.50
CA SER A 89 5.46 10.44 0.46
C SER A 89 4.68 11.01 -0.73
N ALA A 90 4.97 10.50 -1.93
CA ALA A 90 4.45 10.96 -3.22
C ALA A 90 4.87 12.40 -3.63
N MET A 91 5.63 13.14 -2.81
CA MET A 91 6.17 14.44 -3.20
C MET A 91 7.18 14.27 -4.36
N PRO A 92 7.13 15.10 -5.42
CA PRO A 92 8.15 15.10 -6.47
C PRO A 92 9.55 15.33 -5.90
N MET A 93 10.54 14.54 -6.34
CA MET A 93 11.91 14.60 -5.80
C MET A 93 12.52 16.01 -5.85
N PHE A 94 12.30 16.78 -6.93
CA PHE A 94 12.81 18.13 -7.03
C PHE A 94 12.24 19.08 -5.97
N LYS A 95 10.97 18.89 -5.55
CA LYS A 95 10.36 19.66 -4.46
C LYS A 95 10.90 19.21 -3.10
N ALA A 96 11.09 17.90 -2.93
CA ALA A 96 11.64 17.33 -1.70
C ALA A 96 13.08 17.83 -1.46
N LEU A 97 13.93 17.82 -2.49
CA LEU A 97 15.29 18.32 -2.42
C LEU A 97 15.38 19.85 -2.24
N LYS A 98 14.40 20.59 -2.78
CA LYS A 98 14.28 22.03 -2.51
C LYS A 98 13.92 22.31 -1.06
N ALA A 99 13.04 21.48 -0.45
CA ALA A 99 12.61 21.61 0.94
C ALA A 99 13.68 21.14 1.93
N CYS A 100 14.45 20.10 1.59
CA CYS A 100 15.51 19.53 2.41
C CYS A 100 16.76 19.24 1.56
N PRO A 101 17.60 20.26 1.30
CA PRO A 101 18.77 20.13 0.41
C PRO A 101 19.82 19.14 0.92
N ASP A 102 19.97 19.01 2.24
CA ASP A 102 20.95 18.14 2.89
C ASP A 102 20.46 16.69 3.05
N ALA A 103 19.30 16.35 2.48
CA ALA A 103 18.76 15.00 2.58
C ALA A 103 19.62 13.98 1.83
N VAL A 104 19.90 12.86 2.49
CA VAL A 104 20.49 11.68 1.85
C VAL A 104 19.43 10.98 1.05
N VAL A 105 19.58 10.93 -0.28
CA VAL A 105 18.67 10.23 -1.18
C VAL A 105 19.17 8.82 -1.43
N ILE A 106 18.33 7.85 -1.15
CA ILE A 106 18.62 6.41 -1.31
C ILE A 106 17.65 5.82 -2.34
N LYS A 107 18.20 5.10 -3.33
CA LYS A 107 17.35 4.35 -4.28
C LYS A 107 16.65 3.21 -3.54
N PRO A 108 15.34 2.97 -3.81
CA PRO A 108 14.61 1.88 -3.16
C PRO A 108 15.23 0.51 -3.46
N ASP A 109 15.41 -0.31 -2.41
CA ASP A 109 15.74 -1.73 -2.50
C ASP A 109 14.53 -2.56 -2.04
N PHE A 110 13.63 -2.86 -2.98
CA PHE A 110 12.40 -3.60 -2.68
C PHE A 110 12.65 -5.03 -2.20
N ARG A 111 13.78 -5.67 -2.55
CA ARG A 111 14.10 -7.02 -2.05
C ARG A 111 14.29 -7.00 -0.53
N LYS A 112 15.05 -6.01 -0.05
CA LYS A 112 15.27 -5.79 1.37
C LYS A 112 13.95 -5.49 2.09
N TYR A 113 13.12 -4.61 1.54
CA TYR A 113 11.86 -4.20 2.18
C TYR A 113 10.84 -5.34 2.21
N VAL A 114 10.76 -6.16 1.17
CA VAL A 114 9.90 -7.36 1.14
C VAL A 114 10.34 -8.36 2.21
N ALA A 115 11.64 -8.65 2.33
CA ALA A 115 12.15 -9.57 3.34
C ALA A 115 11.83 -9.12 4.79
N GLU A 116 11.97 -7.82 5.08
CA GLU A 116 11.60 -7.28 6.39
C GLU A 116 10.09 -7.28 6.62
N SER A 117 9.31 -6.98 5.60
CA SER A 117 7.85 -7.09 5.63
C SER A 117 7.40 -8.51 5.97
N GLU A 118 7.94 -9.51 5.27
CA GLU A 118 7.65 -10.93 5.51
C GLU A 118 8.01 -11.35 6.94
N ARG A 119 9.12 -10.86 7.48
CA ARG A 119 9.54 -11.12 8.87
C ARG A 119 8.53 -10.55 9.88
N ILE A 120 8.10 -9.29 9.69
CA ILE A 120 7.14 -8.62 10.56
C ILE A 120 5.76 -9.30 10.45
N PHE A 121 5.24 -9.47 9.23
CA PHE A 121 3.91 -10.07 9.04
C PHE A 121 3.88 -11.55 9.38
N GLY A 122 4.99 -12.27 9.26
CA GLY A 122 5.11 -13.62 9.82
C GLY A 122 4.88 -13.66 11.34
N ALA A 123 5.31 -12.62 12.09
CA ALA A 123 5.00 -12.51 13.50
C ALA A 123 3.52 -12.14 13.75
N VAL A 124 2.94 -11.29 12.91
CA VAL A 124 1.51 -10.94 12.98
C VAL A 124 0.63 -12.17 12.74
N HIS A 125 0.92 -12.96 11.71
CA HIS A 125 0.15 -14.17 11.39
C HIS A 125 0.23 -15.26 12.46
N ARG A 126 1.23 -15.25 13.34
CA ARG A 126 1.27 -16.14 14.51
C ARG A 126 0.22 -15.79 15.57
N LEU A 127 -0.31 -14.56 15.57
CA LEU A 127 -1.36 -14.16 16.51
C LEU A 127 -2.76 -14.55 16.03
N THR A 128 -3.02 -14.43 14.73
CA THR A 128 -4.32 -14.72 14.12
C THR A 128 -4.17 -14.93 12.62
N PRO A 129 -5.00 -15.77 11.99
CA PRO A 129 -5.10 -15.84 10.53
C PRO A 129 -5.88 -14.67 9.92
N LEU A 130 -6.66 -13.92 10.73
CA LEU A 130 -7.48 -12.80 10.28
C LEU A 130 -6.62 -11.53 10.14
N VAL A 131 -5.75 -11.53 9.15
CA VAL A 131 -4.85 -10.42 8.81
C VAL A 131 -5.12 -9.97 7.39
N GLN A 132 -5.48 -8.72 7.20
CA GLN A 132 -5.65 -8.11 5.88
C GLN A 132 -4.49 -7.16 5.60
N THR A 133 -3.49 -7.64 4.87
CA THR A 133 -2.34 -6.84 4.43
C THR A 133 -2.76 -5.82 3.38
N LEU A 134 -2.40 -4.56 3.57
CA LEU A 134 -2.71 -3.44 2.69
C LEU A 134 -1.51 -3.04 1.81
N SER A 135 -0.31 -3.12 2.39
CA SER A 135 0.96 -2.79 1.74
C SER A 135 2.08 -3.63 2.37
N LEU A 136 3.34 -3.31 2.06
CA LEU A 136 4.50 -3.94 2.70
C LEU A 136 4.68 -3.52 4.18
N ASP A 137 3.96 -2.51 4.63
CA ASP A 137 4.18 -1.87 5.93
C ASP A 137 2.91 -1.71 6.78
N GLU A 138 1.73 -2.04 6.25
CA GLU A 138 0.48 -1.88 6.99
C GLU A 138 -0.51 -3.03 6.83
N ALA A 139 -1.25 -3.36 7.90
CA ALA A 139 -2.33 -4.34 7.88
C ALA A 139 -3.41 -4.02 8.92
N TRP A 140 -4.64 -4.48 8.64
CA TRP A 140 -5.67 -4.71 9.64
C TRP A 140 -5.56 -6.11 10.20
N ILE A 141 -5.85 -6.24 11.50
CA ILE A 141 -5.73 -7.47 12.28
C ILE A 141 -7.00 -7.61 13.11
N ASP A 142 -7.64 -8.78 13.07
CA ASP A 142 -8.73 -9.11 13.98
C ASP A 142 -8.23 -10.19 14.97
N LEU A 143 -8.24 -9.84 16.24
CA LEU A 143 -7.77 -10.68 17.35
C LEU A 143 -8.93 -11.25 18.18
N LYS A 144 -10.16 -11.17 17.69
CA LYS A 144 -11.32 -11.69 18.41
C LYS A 144 -11.18 -13.19 18.66
N GLY A 145 -11.31 -13.60 19.91
CA GLY A 145 -11.28 -15.01 20.32
C GLY A 145 -9.87 -15.62 20.43
N THR A 146 -8.81 -14.81 20.32
CA THR A 146 -7.41 -15.29 20.40
C THR A 146 -6.83 -15.24 21.82
N GLU A 147 -7.58 -14.79 22.82
CA GLU A 147 -7.09 -14.48 24.17
C GLU A 147 -6.49 -15.70 24.87
N ARG A 148 -7.13 -16.85 24.74
CA ARG A 148 -6.64 -18.11 25.35
C ARG A 148 -5.38 -18.64 24.66
N LEU A 149 -5.36 -18.53 23.33
CA LEU A 149 -4.25 -19.01 22.50
C LEU A 149 -2.98 -18.17 22.74
N ASN A 150 -3.14 -16.86 22.81
CA ASN A 150 -2.02 -15.93 22.89
C ASN A 150 -1.74 -15.39 24.32
N GLY A 151 -2.44 -15.90 25.34
CA GLY A 151 -2.14 -15.65 26.74
C GLY A 151 -2.50 -14.25 27.26
N GLY A 152 -3.57 -13.61 26.69
CA GLY A 152 -4.04 -12.33 27.18
C GLY A 152 -4.94 -11.58 26.20
N PRO A 153 -5.53 -10.45 26.59
CA PRO A 153 -6.41 -9.67 25.72
C PRO A 153 -5.66 -9.10 24.51
N PRO A 154 -6.37 -8.68 23.43
CA PRO A 154 -5.77 -8.15 22.21
C PRO A 154 -4.73 -7.05 22.43
N ALA A 155 -5.01 -6.09 23.33
CA ALA A 155 -4.06 -5.04 23.65
C ALA A 155 -2.72 -5.57 24.19
N PHE A 156 -2.74 -6.60 25.03
CA PHE A 156 -1.53 -7.26 25.54
C PHE A 156 -0.76 -7.97 24.45
N GLN A 157 -1.45 -8.71 23.58
CA GLN A 157 -0.86 -9.40 22.43
C GLN A 157 -0.14 -8.41 21.50
N LEU A 158 -0.80 -7.30 21.18
CA LEU A 158 -0.27 -6.24 20.32
C LEU A 158 0.93 -5.51 20.94
N ALA A 159 0.91 -5.23 22.25
CA ALA A 159 2.05 -4.62 22.93
C ALA A 159 3.26 -5.56 22.94
N ARG A 160 3.05 -6.86 23.16
CA ARG A 160 4.10 -7.89 23.04
C ARG A 160 4.64 -7.99 21.62
N LEU A 161 3.76 -7.94 20.61
CA LEU A 161 4.16 -7.91 19.20
C LEU A 161 4.99 -6.65 18.88
N GLN A 162 4.53 -5.47 19.31
CA GLN A 162 5.25 -4.21 19.09
C GLN A 162 6.65 -4.25 19.70
N LYS A 163 6.76 -4.74 20.94
CA LYS A 163 8.04 -4.93 21.60
C LYS A 163 8.93 -5.93 20.85
N TRP A 164 8.40 -7.06 20.42
CA TRP A 164 9.13 -8.05 19.64
C TRP A 164 9.67 -7.46 18.33
N ILE A 165 8.85 -6.67 17.61
CA ILE A 165 9.29 -6.01 16.37
C ILE A 165 10.45 -5.05 16.68
N GLU A 166 10.34 -4.21 17.71
CA GLU A 166 11.42 -3.30 18.12
C GLU A 166 12.72 -4.06 18.46
N ASP A 167 12.63 -5.09 19.28
CA ASP A 167 13.79 -5.84 19.79
C ASP A 167 14.46 -6.68 18.68
N GLU A 168 13.68 -7.37 17.85
CA GLU A 168 14.19 -8.34 16.88
C GLU A 168 14.54 -7.72 15.52
N THR A 169 13.85 -6.68 15.12
CA THR A 169 14.04 -6.08 13.79
C THR A 169 14.74 -4.73 13.84
N GLY A 170 14.81 -4.08 15.00
CA GLY A 170 15.28 -2.70 15.14
C GLY A 170 14.39 -1.67 14.47
N LEU A 171 13.18 -2.05 14.04
CA LEU A 171 12.19 -1.18 13.42
C LEU A 171 11.08 -0.85 14.43
N SER A 172 10.42 0.28 14.24
CA SER A 172 9.24 0.63 15.05
C SER A 172 7.97 0.55 14.23
N VAL A 173 6.88 0.24 14.93
CA VAL A 173 5.53 0.25 14.39
C VAL A 173 4.61 1.08 15.27
N SER A 174 3.61 1.68 14.63
CA SER A 174 2.51 2.34 15.34
C SER A 174 1.24 1.50 15.21
N ILE A 175 0.53 1.32 16.33
CA ILE A 175 -0.64 0.46 16.43
C ILE A 175 -1.84 1.29 16.86
N GLY A 176 -2.96 1.08 16.19
CA GLY A 176 -4.27 1.56 16.60
C GLY A 176 -5.17 0.39 16.95
N LEU A 177 -5.82 0.43 18.12
CA LEU A 177 -6.79 -0.55 18.59
C LEU A 177 -8.16 0.09 18.74
N ALA A 178 -9.21 -0.49 18.13
CA ALA A 178 -10.52 0.14 18.06
C ALA A 178 -11.64 -0.89 17.78
N PRO A 179 -12.93 -0.48 17.83
CA PRO A 179 -14.07 -1.36 17.53
C PRO A 179 -14.17 -1.77 16.07
N ASN A 180 -13.55 -1.04 15.13
CA ASN A 180 -13.62 -1.32 13.70
C ASN A 180 -12.37 -0.84 12.97
N ARG A 181 -12.24 -1.26 11.70
CA ARG A 181 -11.05 -0.98 10.85
C ARG A 181 -10.80 0.51 10.63
N PHE A 182 -11.86 1.29 10.42
CA PHE A 182 -11.76 2.72 10.18
C PHE A 182 -11.14 3.44 11.38
N LEU A 183 -11.66 3.20 12.57
CA LEU A 183 -11.15 3.80 13.80
C LEU A 183 -9.76 3.29 14.16
N ALA A 184 -9.48 2.00 13.95
CA ALA A 184 -8.15 1.42 14.18
C ALA A 184 -7.08 2.11 13.32
N LYS A 185 -7.40 2.41 12.05
CA LYS A 185 -6.46 3.13 11.17
C LYS A 185 -6.27 4.58 11.62
N ILE A 186 -7.31 5.28 12.07
CA ILE A 186 -7.16 6.62 12.67
C ILE A 186 -6.31 6.56 13.93
N ALA A 187 -6.57 5.60 14.81
CA ALA A 187 -5.83 5.44 16.06
C ALA A 187 -4.34 5.26 15.82
N SER A 188 -3.94 4.46 14.82
CA SER A 188 -2.52 4.22 14.51
C SER A 188 -1.75 5.48 14.08
N GLU A 189 -2.44 6.52 13.62
CA GLU A 189 -1.82 7.79 13.19
C GLU A 189 -1.68 8.82 14.33
N LEU A 190 -2.37 8.64 15.49
CA LEU A 190 -2.48 9.67 16.53
C LEU A 190 -1.16 9.95 17.23
N ASP A 191 -0.33 8.95 17.42
CA ASP A 191 0.87 9.02 18.26
C ASP A 191 2.13 8.49 17.54
N LYS A 192 2.17 8.63 16.20
CA LYS A 192 3.37 8.29 15.41
C LYS A 192 4.55 9.20 15.74
N PRO A 193 5.79 8.66 15.80
CA PRO A 193 6.18 7.25 15.66
C PRO A 193 6.14 6.46 16.96
N ARG A 194 6.18 5.14 16.86
CA ARG A 194 6.22 4.19 18.00
C ARG A 194 4.97 4.30 18.88
N GLY A 195 3.85 4.73 18.28
CA GLY A 195 2.59 4.93 18.96
C GLY A 195 1.88 3.61 19.27
N PHE A 196 1.02 3.67 20.30
CA PHE A 196 -0.03 2.69 20.51
C PHE A 196 -1.23 3.45 21.06
N SER A 197 -2.20 3.69 20.21
CA SER A 197 -3.37 4.49 20.54
C SER A 197 -4.63 3.64 20.51
N VAL A 198 -5.55 3.96 21.41
CA VAL A 198 -6.84 3.28 21.53
C VAL A 198 -7.94 4.30 21.26
N ILE A 199 -8.94 3.90 20.49
CA ILE A 199 -10.19 4.64 20.34
C ILE A 199 -11.31 3.67 20.70
N GLY A 200 -12.02 3.92 21.81
CA GLY A 200 -13.17 3.15 22.23
C GLY A 200 -14.45 3.56 21.48
N ALA A 201 -15.50 2.78 21.64
CA ALA A 201 -16.79 3.05 21.02
C ALA A 201 -17.45 4.31 21.60
N ALA A 202 -17.26 4.54 22.90
CA ALA A 202 -17.93 5.63 23.61
C ALA A 202 -17.46 7.02 23.15
N GLU A 203 -16.16 7.22 22.94
CA GLU A 203 -15.60 8.53 22.57
C GLU A 203 -15.42 8.73 21.05
N ALA A 204 -15.57 7.67 20.25
CA ALA A 204 -15.22 7.69 18.82
C ALA A 204 -15.89 8.83 18.05
N GLN A 205 -17.19 9.04 18.23
CA GLN A 205 -17.94 10.08 17.53
C GLN A 205 -17.49 11.49 17.94
N GLY A 206 -17.28 11.72 19.24
CA GLY A 206 -16.77 12.99 19.76
C GLY A 206 -15.36 13.32 19.26
N LEU A 207 -14.49 12.30 19.15
CA LEU A 207 -13.14 12.43 18.61
C LEU A 207 -13.15 12.74 17.11
N LEU A 208 -14.10 12.18 16.36
CA LEU A 208 -14.21 12.38 14.91
C LEU A 208 -14.83 13.72 14.55
N ALA A 209 -15.85 14.17 15.27
CA ALA A 209 -16.66 15.32 14.91
C ALA A 209 -15.88 16.59 14.52
N PRO A 210 -14.84 17.05 15.27
CA PRO A 210 -14.09 18.25 14.91
C PRO A 210 -13.10 18.06 13.75
N ARG A 211 -12.87 16.83 13.28
CA ARG A 211 -11.88 16.55 12.25
C ARG A 211 -12.39 16.95 10.86
N PRO A 212 -11.50 17.40 9.96
CA PRO A 212 -11.90 17.74 8.61
C PRO A 212 -12.40 16.50 7.84
N VAL A 213 -13.34 16.68 6.92
CA VAL A 213 -13.91 15.58 6.09
C VAL A 213 -12.85 14.79 5.34
N THR A 214 -11.69 15.39 5.05
CA THR A 214 -10.57 14.73 4.39
C THR A 214 -9.87 13.65 5.25
N THR A 215 -10.23 13.55 6.53
CA THR A 215 -9.81 12.42 7.40
C THR A 215 -10.51 11.13 7.02
N LEU A 216 -11.69 11.21 6.38
CA LEU A 216 -12.46 10.02 5.99
C LEU A 216 -11.80 9.28 4.82
N PRO A 217 -11.68 7.95 4.89
CA PRO A 217 -11.17 7.15 3.79
C PRO A 217 -11.97 7.34 2.50
N GLY A 218 -11.26 7.66 1.40
CA GLY A 218 -11.88 7.94 0.11
C GLY A 218 -12.21 9.42 -0.13
N VAL A 219 -12.03 10.29 0.87
CA VAL A 219 -12.17 11.74 0.72
C VAL A 219 -10.81 12.37 0.45
N GLY A 220 -10.39 12.31 -0.82
CA GLY A 220 -9.17 13.00 -1.28
C GLY A 220 -9.35 14.52 -1.43
N PRO A 221 -8.29 15.26 -1.83
CA PRO A 221 -8.34 16.73 -1.93
C PRO A 221 -9.43 17.27 -2.85
N VAL A 222 -9.75 16.57 -3.94
CA VAL A 222 -10.80 17.01 -4.89
C VAL A 222 -12.17 16.86 -4.25
N PHE A 223 -12.52 15.66 -3.79
CA PHE A 223 -13.80 15.40 -3.17
C PHE A 223 -13.98 16.18 -1.87
N GLY A 224 -12.91 16.38 -1.09
CA GLY A 224 -12.93 17.22 0.09
C GLY A 224 -13.21 18.71 -0.23
N ARG A 225 -12.82 19.22 -1.41
CA ARG A 225 -13.25 20.57 -1.85
C ARG A 225 -14.74 20.59 -2.19
N THR A 226 -15.24 19.59 -2.90
CA THR A 226 -16.68 19.46 -3.21
C THR A 226 -17.51 19.43 -1.92
N LEU A 227 -17.15 18.57 -0.96
CA LEU A 227 -17.86 18.51 0.33
C LEU A 227 -17.88 19.85 1.04
N ARG A 228 -16.75 20.57 1.09
CA ARG A 228 -16.69 21.90 1.73
C ARG A 228 -17.53 22.93 0.98
N SER A 229 -17.56 22.92 -0.36
CA SER A 229 -18.43 23.82 -1.13
C SER A 229 -19.91 23.54 -0.90
N ASP A 230 -20.25 22.29 -0.56
CA ASP A 230 -21.60 21.85 -0.23
C ASP A 230 -21.98 22.06 1.25
N GLY A 231 -21.08 22.69 2.05
CA GLY A 231 -21.32 23.04 3.43
C GLY A 231 -20.78 22.03 4.47
N PHE A 232 -20.07 20.96 4.04
CA PHE A 232 -19.51 19.94 4.91
C PHE A 232 -17.99 20.13 5.08
N ALA A 233 -17.56 20.84 6.10
CA ALA A 233 -16.14 21.07 6.40
C ALA A 233 -15.57 20.00 7.34
N THR A 234 -16.36 19.60 8.31
CA THR A 234 -15.98 18.63 9.36
C THR A 234 -16.78 17.33 9.26
N ILE A 235 -16.30 16.31 9.94
CA ILE A 235 -17.03 15.03 10.08
C ILE A 235 -18.34 15.26 10.86
N GLY A 236 -18.35 16.19 11.82
CA GLY A 236 -19.55 16.57 12.55
C GLY A 236 -20.65 17.16 11.67
N ASP A 237 -20.29 17.93 10.64
CA ASP A 237 -21.26 18.45 9.68
C ASP A 237 -21.93 17.32 8.89
N LEU A 238 -21.17 16.28 8.50
CA LEU A 238 -21.70 15.08 7.85
C LEU A 238 -22.59 14.27 8.78
N ALA A 239 -22.22 14.16 10.07
CA ALA A 239 -23.00 13.43 11.05
C ALA A 239 -24.36 14.11 11.35
N ALA A 240 -24.41 15.44 11.27
CA ALA A 240 -25.63 16.23 11.47
C ALA A 240 -26.54 16.25 10.23
N ALA A 241 -26.06 15.83 9.07
CA ALA A 241 -26.81 15.86 7.82
C ALA A 241 -27.80 14.70 7.72
N ASP A 242 -28.95 14.94 7.07
CA ASP A 242 -29.89 13.88 6.74
C ASP A 242 -29.25 12.88 5.73
N VAL A 243 -29.32 11.59 6.06
CA VAL A 243 -28.77 10.51 5.24
C VAL A 243 -29.38 10.52 3.82
N LYS A 244 -30.66 10.83 3.69
CA LYS A 244 -31.35 10.89 2.38
C LYS A 244 -30.77 12.02 1.50
N ASP A 245 -30.39 13.14 2.12
CA ASP A 245 -29.74 14.26 1.42
C ASP A 245 -28.34 13.88 0.94
N LEU A 246 -27.55 13.22 1.79
CA LEU A 246 -26.22 12.71 1.42
C LEU A 246 -26.30 11.67 0.31
N VAL A 247 -27.25 10.73 0.38
CA VAL A 247 -27.47 9.72 -0.67
C VAL A 247 -27.93 10.36 -1.98
N ARG A 248 -28.82 11.34 -1.93
CA ARG A 248 -29.28 12.06 -3.12
C ARG A 248 -28.12 12.76 -3.83
N ARG A 249 -27.17 13.37 -3.09
CA ARG A 249 -26.04 14.12 -3.66
C ARG A 249 -24.89 13.22 -4.12
N TYR A 250 -24.59 12.16 -3.37
CA TYR A 250 -23.35 11.40 -3.52
C TYR A 250 -23.56 9.89 -3.72
N GLY A 251 -24.81 9.42 -3.83
CA GLY A 251 -25.13 8.01 -4.02
C GLY A 251 -24.66 7.13 -2.86
N GLU A 252 -24.12 5.94 -3.17
CA GLU A 252 -23.55 5.03 -2.16
C GLU A 252 -22.43 5.65 -1.35
N THR A 253 -21.67 6.58 -1.94
CA THR A 253 -20.64 7.32 -1.22
C THR A 253 -21.26 8.16 -0.10
N GLY A 254 -22.45 8.76 -0.32
CA GLY A 254 -23.17 9.50 0.69
C GLY A 254 -23.59 8.64 1.89
N LEU A 255 -24.09 7.44 1.64
CA LEU A 255 -24.40 6.48 2.71
C LEU A 255 -23.14 6.11 3.51
N ARG A 256 -22.03 5.83 2.80
CA ARG A 256 -20.76 5.54 3.44
C ARG A 256 -20.22 6.71 4.26
N LEU A 257 -20.33 7.94 3.78
CA LEU A 257 -19.93 9.14 4.53
C LEU A 257 -20.74 9.27 5.82
N HIS A 258 -22.05 9.07 5.74
CA HIS A 258 -22.93 9.06 6.91
C HIS A 258 -22.53 8.01 7.94
N ASP A 259 -22.29 6.76 7.52
CA ASP A 259 -21.89 5.71 8.45
C ASP A 259 -20.53 6.01 9.13
N LEU A 260 -19.53 6.42 8.33
CA LEU A 260 -18.22 6.75 8.86
C LEU A 260 -18.26 7.98 9.78
N SER A 261 -19.11 8.99 9.50
CA SER A 261 -19.28 10.16 10.38
C SER A 261 -19.89 9.80 11.75
N HIS A 262 -20.62 8.68 11.82
CA HIS A 262 -21.13 8.08 13.04
C HIS A 262 -20.22 7.00 13.63
N ALA A 263 -18.96 6.97 13.23
CA ALA A 263 -17.96 5.97 13.66
C ALA A 263 -18.32 4.51 13.33
N ARG A 264 -19.22 4.28 12.36
CA ARG A 264 -19.68 2.94 11.95
C ARG A 264 -18.91 2.44 10.74
N ASP A 265 -18.31 1.26 10.85
CA ASP A 265 -17.69 0.52 9.75
C ASP A 265 -17.88 -0.98 10.00
N SER A 266 -18.85 -1.58 9.32
CA SER A 266 -19.22 -2.99 9.48
C SER A 266 -18.39 -3.95 8.65
N ARG A 267 -17.43 -3.45 7.85
CA ARG A 267 -16.60 -4.31 7.00
C ARG A 267 -15.66 -5.17 7.85
N PRO A 268 -15.66 -6.51 7.70
CA PRO A 268 -14.75 -7.38 8.43
C PRO A 268 -13.30 -7.21 7.96
N VAL A 269 -12.34 -7.68 8.74
CA VAL A 269 -10.98 -7.95 8.29
C VAL A 269 -11.05 -9.18 7.40
N ASN A 270 -10.69 -9.02 6.12
CA ASN A 270 -10.74 -10.08 5.13
C ASN A 270 -9.33 -10.45 4.67
N PRO A 271 -8.78 -11.62 5.08
CA PRO A 271 -7.49 -12.11 4.61
C PRO A 271 -7.48 -12.39 3.11
N ASP A 272 -8.59 -12.90 2.59
CA ASP A 272 -8.76 -13.27 1.19
C ASP A 272 -9.13 -12.05 0.36
N HIS A 273 -8.12 -11.20 0.10
CA HIS A 273 -8.34 -10.05 -0.76
C HIS A 273 -8.17 -10.45 -2.22
N ASP A 274 -9.29 -10.73 -2.88
CA ASP A 274 -9.32 -11.00 -4.33
C ASP A 274 -8.67 -9.87 -5.10
N ARG A 275 -7.49 -10.14 -5.63
CA ARG A 275 -6.80 -9.20 -6.50
C ARG A 275 -7.57 -9.11 -7.82
N ARG A 276 -8.17 -7.95 -8.10
CA ARG A 276 -8.98 -7.73 -9.31
C ARG A 276 -8.15 -7.44 -10.56
N GLY A 277 -6.87 -7.12 -10.39
CA GLY A 277 -6.00 -6.79 -11.50
C GLY A 277 -4.55 -6.65 -11.09
N MET A 278 -3.68 -6.57 -12.09
CA MET A 278 -2.25 -6.31 -11.92
C MET A 278 -1.74 -5.45 -13.06
N SER A 279 -0.72 -4.64 -12.80
CA SER A 279 -0.16 -3.76 -13.83
C SER A 279 1.33 -3.48 -13.61
N ALA A 280 1.98 -3.05 -14.67
CA ALA A 280 3.32 -2.50 -14.65
C ALA A 280 3.33 -1.20 -15.45
N GLU A 281 3.97 -0.14 -14.91
CA GLU A 281 4.07 1.14 -15.59
C GLU A 281 5.45 1.78 -15.36
N THR A 282 5.84 2.68 -16.26
CA THR A 282 7.07 3.46 -16.15
C THR A 282 6.84 4.89 -16.56
N THR A 283 7.49 5.82 -15.85
CA THR A 283 7.54 7.24 -16.20
C THR A 283 8.90 7.52 -16.87
N PHE A 284 8.88 8.07 -18.07
CA PHE A 284 10.09 8.36 -18.84
C PHE A 284 10.81 9.60 -18.29
N ASN A 285 12.12 9.67 -18.49
CA ASN A 285 12.90 10.87 -18.17
C ASN A 285 12.54 12.04 -19.08
N ASP A 286 12.30 11.75 -20.36
CA ASP A 286 11.87 12.68 -21.39
C ASP A 286 10.63 12.14 -22.09
N ASP A 287 9.80 13.02 -22.63
CA ASP A 287 8.53 12.60 -23.26
C ASP A 287 8.80 11.85 -24.57
N LEU A 288 8.04 10.77 -24.81
CA LEU A 288 8.14 9.95 -26.01
C LEU A 288 6.95 10.21 -26.95
N THR A 289 7.23 10.27 -28.27
CA THR A 289 6.24 10.60 -29.29
C THR A 289 6.11 9.52 -30.36
N THR A 290 7.16 8.71 -30.59
CA THR A 290 7.17 7.71 -31.66
C THR A 290 6.66 6.35 -31.22
N ALA A 291 6.09 5.59 -32.13
CA ALA A 291 5.62 4.23 -31.86
C ALA A 291 6.78 3.34 -31.39
N GLU A 292 7.92 3.43 -32.06
CA GLU A 292 9.10 2.61 -31.76
C GLU A 292 9.61 2.85 -30.32
N ALA A 293 9.68 4.12 -29.90
CA ALA A 293 10.13 4.48 -28.55
C ALA A 293 9.14 4.00 -27.48
N LEU A 294 7.83 4.18 -27.72
CA LEU A 294 6.79 3.72 -26.81
C LEU A 294 6.71 2.19 -26.73
N GLU A 295 6.86 1.48 -27.87
CA GLU A 295 6.90 0.02 -27.91
C GLU A 295 8.16 -0.54 -27.22
N ALA A 296 9.30 0.15 -27.31
CA ALA A 296 10.53 -0.24 -26.62
C ALA A 296 10.37 -0.20 -25.09
N GLU A 297 9.62 0.76 -24.57
CA GLU A 297 9.30 0.85 -23.13
C GLU A 297 8.16 -0.10 -22.72
N LEU A 298 7.22 -0.39 -23.63
CA LEU A 298 6.09 -1.28 -23.36
C LEU A 298 6.53 -2.75 -23.20
N TRP A 299 7.50 -3.21 -24.02
CA TRP A 299 7.92 -4.62 -23.99
C TRP A 299 8.42 -5.09 -22.61
N PRO A 300 9.37 -4.39 -21.94
CA PRO A 300 9.83 -4.80 -20.62
C PRO A 300 8.73 -4.84 -19.57
N LEU A 301 7.73 -3.95 -19.70
CA LEU A 301 6.56 -3.95 -18.79
C LEU A 301 5.69 -5.19 -19.03
N CYS A 302 5.51 -5.62 -20.28
CA CYS A 302 4.81 -6.86 -20.62
C CYS A 302 5.55 -8.09 -20.07
N GLU A 303 6.89 -8.16 -20.22
CA GLU A 303 7.69 -9.25 -19.62
C GLU A 303 7.54 -9.30 -18.10
N LYS A 304 7.66 -8.16 -17.43
CA LYS A 304 7.50 -8.05 -15.97
C LYS A 304 6.11 -8.48 -15.51
N LEU A 305 5.07 -8.02 -16.19
CA LEU A 305 3.67 -8.32 -15.85
C LEU A 305 3.36 -9.80 -16.09
N ALA A 306 3.76 -10.34 -17.24
CA ALA A 306 3.54 -11.73 -17.61
C ALA A 306 4.27 -12.71 -16.67
N SER A 307 5.54 -12.46 -16.33
CA SER A 307 6.30 -13.26 -15.37
C SER A 307 5.62 -13.26 -14.01
N LYS A 308 5.11 -12.09 -13.56
CA LYS A 308 4.35 -12.01 -12.31
C LYS A 308 3.04 -12.77 -12.38
N ALA A 309 2.29 -12.67 -13.48
CA ALA A 309 1.02 -13.39 -13.66
C ALA A 309 1.22 -14.90 -13.61
N ARG A 310 2.28 -15.44 -14.27
CA ARG A 310 2.63 -16.86 -14.22
C ARG A 310 3.03 -17.31 -12.81
N ARG A 311 3.82 -16.51 -12.11
CA ARG A 311 4.22 -16.80 -10.72
C ARG A 311 3.05 -16.82 -9.76
N ASP A 312 2.11 -15.89 -9.94
CA ASP A 312 0.89 -15.80 -9.13
C ASP A 312 -0.21 -16.77 -9.60
N GLY A 313 0.01 -17.58 -10.68
CA GLY A 313 -0.94 -18.55 -11.21
C GLY A 313 -2.21 -17.94 -11.83
N VAL A 314 -2.17 -16.69 -12.28
CA VAL A 314 -3.36 -15.96 -12.76
C VAL A 314 -3.29 -15.62 -14.23
N ALA A 315 -4.45 -15.54 -14.88
CA ALA A 315 -4.61 -15.12 -16.27
C ALA A 315 -5.73 -14.07 -16.41
N SER A 316 -5.78 -13.39 -17.53
CA SER A 316 -6.88 -12.47 -17.84
C SER A 316 -7.17 -12.39 -19.33
N ARG A 317 -8.43 -12.17 -19.66
CA ARG A 317 -8.87 -11.79 -21.02
C ARG A 317 -8.83 -10.28 -21.23
N VAL A 318 -8.71 -9.49 -20.19
CA VAL A 318 -8.82 -8.02 -20.24
C VAL A 318 -7.44 -7.39 -20.11
N VAL A 319 -6.97 -6.82 -21.21
CA VAL A 319 -5.71 -6.05 -21.25
C VAL A 319 -6.02 -4.56 -21.25
N VAL A 320 -5.29 -3.81 -20.45
CA VAL A 320 -5.47 -2.37 -20.25
C VAL A 320 -4.17 -1.65 -20.56
N LEU A 321 -4.19 -0.72 -21.50
CA LEU A 321 -3.11 0.25 -21.76
C LEU A 321 -3.40 1.54 -20.99
N LYS A 322 -2.42 2.05 -20.27
CA LYS A 322 -2.45 3.34 -19.58
C LYS A 322 -1.37 4.24 -20.15
N LEU A 323 -1.77 5.43 -20.56
CA LEU A 323 -0.85 6.47 -21.04
C LEU A 323 -1.07 7.73 -20.21
N ARG A 324 -0.01 8.51 -19.96
CA ARG A 324 -0.13 9.84 -19.37
C ARG A 324 0.53 10.85 -20.26
N LYS A 325 -0.22 11.89 -20.64
CA LYS A 325 0.25 13.01 -21.46
C LYS A 325 1.14 13.96 -20.66
N THR A 326 1.82 14.88 -21.32
CA THR A 326 2.65 15.94 -20.70
C THR A 326 1.84 16.84 -19.76
N ASP A 327 0.56 17.11 -20.06
CA ASP A 327 -0.37 17.85 -19.23
C ASP A 327 -0.95 17.06 -18.05
N PHE A 328 -0.41 15.86 -17.78
CA PHE A 328 -0.81 14.91 -16.75
C PHE A 328 -2.17 14.23 -16.96
N LYS A 329 -2.88 14.50 -18.05
CA LYS A 329 -4.10 13.76 -18.38
C LYS A 329 -3.79 12.30 -18.63
N ILE A 330 -4.60 11.43 -18.03
CA ILE A 330 -4.49 9.98 -18.20
C ILE A 330 -5.44 9.55 -19.31
N VAL A 331 -4.92 8.72 -20.21
CA VAL A 331 -5.68 8.00 -21.23
C VAL A 331 -5.61 6.52 -20.90
N THR A 332 -6.74 5.87 -20.80
CA THR A 332 -6.85 4.43 -20.57
C THR A 332 -7.62 3.79 -21.72
N ARG A 333 -7.07 2.71 -22.27
CA ARG A 333 -7.72 1.88 -23.30
C ARG A 333 -7.75 0.44 -22.84
N ARG A 334 -8.82 -0.28 -23.16
CA ARG A 334 -8.95 -1.69 -22.80
C ARG A 334 -9.46 -2.51 -23.98
N ILE A 335 -9.05 -3.76 -24.02
CA ILE A 335 -9.55 -4.77 -24.96
C ILE A 335 -9.84 -6.06 -24.18
N THR A 336 -10.90 -6.75 -24.57
CA THR A 336 -11.20 -8.09 -24.08
C THR A 336 -10.82 -9.09 -25.17
N LEU A 337 -9.87 -9.96 -24.88
CA LEU A 337 -9.37 -11.00 -25.77
C LEU A 337 -10.32 -12.20 -25.81
N ALA A 338 -10.26 -12.99 -26.87
CA ALA A 338 -11.03 -14.23 -26.97
C ALA A 338 -10.64 -15.23 -25.90
N GLU A 339 -9.33 -15.36 -25.62
CA GLU A 339 -8.77 -16.30 -24.65
C GLU A 339 -8.00 -15.57 -23.54
N PRO A 340 -7.94 -16.12 -22.32
CA PRO A 340 -7.08 -15.60 -21.26
C PRO A 340 -5.60 -15.74 -21.62
N VAL A 341 -4.79 -14.75 -21.24
CA VAL A 341 -3.36 -14.69 -21.57
C VAL A 341 -2.51 -14.52 -20.32
N GLN A 342 -1.29 -15.08 -20.38
CA GLN A 342 -0.23 -14.94 -19.36
C GLN A 342 1.13 -14.62 -19.99
N THR A 343 1.21 -14.43 -21.31
CA THR A 343 2.48 -14.27 -22.01
C THR A 343 2.78 -12.81 -22.32
N ALA A 344 4.05 -12.44 -22.27
CA ALA A 344 4.52 -11.12 -22.65
C ALA A 344 4.18 -10.80 -24.10
N ARG A 345 4.25 -11.82 -24.98
CA ARG A 345 3.93 -11.68 -26.39
C ARG A 345 2.47 -11.27 -26.61
N ALA A 346 1.53 -11.94 -25.95
CA ALA A 346 0.11 -11.63 -26.09
C ALA A 346 -0.24 -10.26 -25.50
N LEU A 347 0.29 -9.95 -24.31
CA LEU A 347 0.13 -8.62 -23.69
C LEU A 347 0.69 -7.51 -24.58
N PHE A 348 1.86 -7.73 -25.18
CA PHE A 348 2.47 -6.74 -26.06
C PHE A 348 1.69 -6.55 -27.37
N ALA A 349 1.19 -7.62 -27.99
CA ALA A 349 0.34 -7.53 -29.16
C ALA A 349 -0.92 -6.70 -28.89
N ALA A 350 -1.63 -7.02 -27.81
CA ALA A 350 -2.81 -6.26 -27.38
C ALA A 350 -2.47 -4.80 -27.05
N GLY A 351 -1.37 -4.58 -26.32
CA GLY A 351 -0.90 -3.23 -25.96
C GLY A 351 -0.55 -2.37 -27.18
N ARG A 352 0.08 -2.95 -28.19
CA ARG A 352 0.35 -2.26 -29.47
C ARG A 352 -0.91 -1.86 -30.21
N ASP A 353 -1.89 -2.77 -30.28
CA ASP A 353 -3.14 -2.48 -30.96
C ASP A 353 -3.91 -1.34 -30.26
N LEU A 354 -3.87 -1.31 -28.92
CA LEU A 354 -4.43 -0.22 -28.12
C LEU A 354 -3.63 1.09 -28.24
N LEU A 355 -2.32 1.00 -28.50
CA LEU A 355 -1.44 2.16 -28.66
C LEU A 355 -1.59 2.86 -30.00
N LYS A 356 -1.82 2.12 -31.10
CA LYS A 356 -1.90 2.65 -32.47
C LYS A 356 -2.78 3.91 -32.62
N PRO A 357 -4.04 3.95 -32.12
CA PRO A 357 -4.91 5.12 -32.27
C PRO A 357 -4.49 6.30 -31.40
N GLU A 358 -3.58 6.11 -30.43
CA GLU A 358 -3.14 7.14 -29.49
C GLU A 358 -1.83 7.82 -29.90
N LEU A 359 -1.23 7.40 -31.02
CA LEU A 359 0.02 8.00 -31.53
C LEU A 359 -0.20 9.44 -32.01
N GLY A 360 0.88 10.22 -32.11
CA GLY A 360 0.85 11.59 -32.59
C GLY A 360 0.86 12.67 -31.51
N VAL A 361 0.89 12.28 -30.23
CA VAL A 361 1.06 13.21 -29.10
C VAL A 361 2.16 12.71 -28.14
N PRO A 362 2.83 13.62 -27.41
CA PRO A 362 3.87 13.21 -26.48
C PRO A 362 3.28 12.60 -25.20
N TYR A 363 3.90 11.52 -24.73
CA TYR A 363 3.57 10.84 -23.49
C TYR A 363 4.74 10.84 -22.52
N ARG A 364 4.45 10.99 -21.24
CA ARG A 364 5.42 10.92 -20.15
C ARG A 364 5.44 9.58 -19.43
N LEU A 365 4.42 8.74 -19.59
CA LEU A 365 4.26 7.44 -18.93
C LEU A 365 3.50 6.50 -19.85
N ILE A 366 3.95 5.24 -19.83
CA ILE A 366 3.21 4.10 -20.37
C ILE A 366 3.05 3.02 -19.32
N GLY A 367 1.95 2.32 -19.34
CA GLY A 367 1.68 1.16 -18.49
C GLY A 367 0.80 0.13 -19.19
N ILE A 368 0.97 -1.12 -18.80
CA ILE A 368 0.15 -2.25 -19.25
C ILE A 368 -0.42 -2.95 -18.02
N GLY A 369 -1.67 -3.39 -18.10
CA GLY A 369 -2.36 -4.07 -17.00
C GLY A 369 -3.22 -5.22 -17.49
N MET A 370 -3.53 -6.11 -16.57
CA MET A 370 -4.51 -7.17 -16.65
C MET A 370 -5.61 -6.86 -15.63
N ALA A 371 -6.85 -6.75 -16.08
CA ALA A 371 -8.02 -6.57 -15.21
C ALA A 371 -8.85 -7.87 -15.20
N ASP A 372 -9.75 -7.99 -14.23
CA ASP A 372 -10.63 -9.15 -14.12
C ASP A 372 -9.82 -10.47 -14.18
N ILE A 373 -8.73 -10.54 -13.39
CA ILE A 373 -7.86 -11.72 -13.32
C ILE A 373 -8.59 -12.89 -12.65
N ALA A 374 -8.32 -14.10 -13.14
CA ALA A 374 -8.82 -15.35 -12.59
C ALA A 374 -7.68 -16.36 -12.48
N ASP A 375 -7.92 -17.46 -11.76
CA ASP A 375 -6.98 -18.58 -11.72
C ASP A 375 -6.72 -19.10 -13.14
N ALA A 376 -5.46 -19.30 -13.48
CA ALA A 376 -5.09 -19.76 -14.81
C ALA A 376 -5.53 -21.20 -15.11
N GLN A 377 -5.78 -22.02 -14.06
CA GLN A 377 -6.24 -23.38 -14.20
C GLN A 377 -7.74 -23.44 -14.54
N ASP A 378 -8.50 -22.46 -14.10
CA ASP A 378 -9.93 -22.33 -14.39
C ASP A 378 -10.23 -21.70 -15.75
N ALA A 379 -9.18 -21.20 -16.42
CA ALA A 379 -9.30 -20.59 -17.73
C ALA A 379 -9.57 -21.66 -18.80
N PRO A 380 -10.72 -21.62 -19.51
CA PRO A 380 -11.03 -22.61 -20.52
C PRO A 380 -9.96 -22.61 -21.60
N ALA A 381 -9.31 -23.76 -21.78
CA ALA A 381 -8.36 -23.97 -22.87
C ALA A 381 -9.13 -24.02 -24.19
N GLY A 382 -9.00 -22.99 -25.02
CA GLY A 382 -9.59 -22.97 -26.35
C GLY A 382 -9.00 -24.05 -27.26
N LEU A 383 -9.80 -24.55 -28.18
CA LEU A 383 -9.42 -25.61 -29.15
C LEU A 383 -8.18 -25.23 -30.01
N PHE A 384 -7.79 -23.94 -30.05
CA PHE A 384 -6.72 -23.38 -30.88
C PHE A 384 -5.50 -22.84 -30.08
N ALA A 385 -5.36 -23.26 -28.81
CA ALA A 385 -4.35 -22.72 -27.88
C ALA A 385 -2.88 -23.08 -28.19
N THR A 386 -2.54 -23.65 -29.35
CA THR A 386 -1.21 -24.20 -29.62
C THR A 386 -0.09 -23.14 -29.64
N ALA A 387 -0.34 -21.95 -30.16
CA ALA A 387 0.67 -20.88 -30.24
C ALA A 387 0.91 -20.23 -28.84
N GLU A 388 -0.16 -19.96 -28.07
CA GLU A 388 -0.05 -19.42 -26.73
C GLU A 388 0.56 -20.45 -25.77
N THR A 389 0.16 -21.73 -25.87
CA THR A 389 0.75 -22.82 -25.08
C THR A 389 2.26 -22.96 -25.31
N ARG A 390 2.72 -22.82 -26.57
CA ARG A 390 4.15 -22.85 -26.87
C ARG A 390 4.88 -21.64 -26.31
N ALA A 391 4.29 -20.45 -26.45
CA ALA A 391 4.84 -19.22 -25.88
C ALA A 391 4.92 -19.30 -24.35
N LEU A 392 3.88 -19.81 -23.70
CA LEU A 392 3.83 -20.02 -22.26
C LEU A 392 4.94 -20.95 -21.77
N LYS A 393 5.13 -22.13 -22.42
CA LYS A 393 6.23 -23.05 -22.08
C LYS A 393 7.61 -22.37 -22.23
N THR A 394 7.80 -21.61 -23.30
CA THR A 394 9.06 -20.88 -23.54
C THR A 394 9.30 -19.82 -22.48
N GLU A 395 8.30 -18.99 -22.18
CA GLU A 395 8.43 -17.92 -21.19
C GLU A 395 8.59 -18.48 -19.77
N THR A 396 7.94 -19.60 -19.42
CA THR A 396 8.16 -20.31 -18.15
C THR A 396 9.59 -20.82 -18.02
N ALA A 397 10.16 -21.39 -19.09
CA ALA A 397 11.56 -21.81 -19.09
C ALA A 397 12.53 -20.63 -18.94
N ILE A 398 12.22 -19.48 -19.57
CA ILE A 398 12.99 -18.24 -19.40
C ILE A 398 12.91 -17.74 -17.96
N ASP A 399 11.73 -17.77 -17.32
CA ASP A 399 11.58 -17.40 -15.92
C ASP A 399 12.46 -18.27 -15.01
N ALA A 400 12.43 -19.59 -15.20
CA ALA A 400 13.26 -20.53 -14.45
C ALA A 400 14.78 -20.26 -14.61
N LEU A 401 15.22 -19.91 -15.83
CA LEU A 401 16.62 -19.53 -16.07
C LEU A 401 16.97 -18.19 -15.39
N ARG A 402 16.07 -17.21 -15.43
CA ARG A 402 16.26 -15.90 -14.77
C ARG A 402 16.29 -16.04 -13.25
N ASP A 403 15.46 -16.91 -12.69
CA ASP A 403 15.45 -17.18 -11.23
C ASP A 403 16.75 -17.85 -10.78
N LYS A 404 17.31 -18.77 -11.61
CA LYS A 404 18.53 -19.49 -11.28
C LYS A 404 19.81 -18.68 -11.52
N PHE A 405 19.87 -17.91 -12.60
CA PHE A 405 21.10 -17.26 -13.08
C PHE A 405 21.04 -15.73 -13.09
N GLY A 406 19.93 -15.15 -12.60
CA GLY A 406 19.70 -13.71 -12.57
C GLY A 406 18.96 -13.18 -13.80
N ALA A 407 18.32 -12.03 -13.66
CA ALA A 407 17.43 -11.44 -14.66
C ALA A 407 18.12 -11.14 -16.02
N ALA A 408 19.44 -10.97 -16.02
CA ALA A 408 20.23 -10.70 -17.21
C ALA A 408 20.64 -11.96 -18.00
N ALA A 409 20.38 -13.17 -17.48
CA ALA A 409 20.81 -14.42 -18.11
C ALA A 409 20.15 -14.67 -19.46
N VAL A 410 18.90 -14.23 -19.63
CA VAL A 410 18.14 -14.31 -20.89
C VAL A 410 17.46 -12.99 -21.15
N VAL A 411 17.81 -12.33 -22.25
CA VAL A 411 17.21 -11.05 -22.67
C VAL A 411 16.54 -11.26 -24.03
N ALA A 412 15.27 -10.87 -24.17
CA ALA A 412 14.58 -10.90 -25.44
C ALA A 412 15.23 -9.90 -26.42
N GLY A 413 15.36 -10.28 -27.72
CA GLY A 413 15.98 -9.41 -28.72
C GLY A 413 15.33 -8.01 -28.83
N ARG A 414 14.04 -7.88 -28.52
CA ARG A 414 13.33 -6.59 -28.46
C ARG A 414 13.76 -5.70 -27.29
N ALA A 415 14.32 -6.27 -26.22
CA ALA A 415 14.83 -5.55 -25.05
C ALA A 415 16.32 -5.15 -25.21
N LEU A 416 16.98 -5.58 -26.28
CA LEU A 416 18.35 -5.18 -26.57
C LEU A 416 18.34 -3.73 -27.04
N LYS A 417 18.95 -2.82 -26.26
CA LYS A 417 19.20 -1.45 -26.69
C LYS A 417 20.17 -1.48 -27.87
N ARG A 418 19.86 -0.74 -28.94
CA ARG A 418 20.79 -0.59 -30.06
C ARG A 418 22.10 0.04 -29.57
N PRO A 419 23.27 -0.31 -30.13
CA PRO A 419 24.59 0.15 -29.64
C PRO A 419 24.75 1.67 -29.50
N ASN A 420 23.95 2.46 -30.21
CA ASN A 420 24.02 3.94 -30.20
C ASN A 420 23.21 4.62 -29.07
N GLU A 421 22.56 3.89 -28.19
CA GLU A 421 21.72 4.44 -27.12
C GLU A 421 22.33 4.27 -25.70
N ARG A 422 23.64 4.01 -25.62
CA ARG A 422 24.33 4.03 -24.31
C ARG A 422 24.48 5.48 -23.86
N PRO A 423 23.89 5.88 -22.73
CA PRO A 423 24.23 7.18 -22.15
C PRO A 423 25.70 7.14 -21.74
N GLY A 424 26.47 8.14 -22.20
CA GLY A 424 27.81 8.44 -21.73
C GLY A 424 27.80 8.83 -20.24
#